data_ae23276a1a04f24a19b277a727324c75
#
_entry.id   ae23276a1a04f24a19b277a727324c75
#
_cell.length_a   1.000
_cell.length_b   1.000
_cell.length_c   1.000
_cell.angle_alpha   90.00
_cell.angle_beta   90.00
_cell.angle_gamma   90.00
#
_symmetry.space_group_name_H-M   'P 1'
#
loop_
_entity.id
_entity.type
_entity.pdbx_description
1 polymer ?
#
loop_
_entity_poly.entity_id
_entity_poly.type
_entity_poly.pdbx_seq_one_letter_code
_entity_poly.pdbx_strand_id
1 'polypeptide(L)'
;MKKEEQFLLWFEQLERKDVDIVGGKSSSLGEMTAKTDVPVPYGFATTAYAYRYFIKESGLEEKMRSILSELTDVENSALLRDVSARLRDAIMAEKMPQDLQDAIGAAYVELGKRVGEENPYVAVRSSATAEDLPDASFAG
;
A
#
# COMPACT_ATOMS: atom_id res chain seq x y z
N MET A 1 1.12 17.09 -11.28
CA MET A 1 1.71 16.48 -10.08
C MET A 1 2.46 15.20 -10.46
N LYS A 2 3.64 15.00 -9.91
CA LYS A 2 4.42 13.79 -10.20
C LYS A 2 3.77 12.56 -9.58
N LYS A 3 3.93 11.40 -10.22
CA LYS A 3 3.39 10.14 -9.69
C LYS A 3 3.86 9.86 -8.26
N GLU A 4 5.12 10.18 -7.98
CA GLU A 4 5.75 9.95 -6.67
C GLU A 4 5.19 10.81 -5.54
N GLU A 5 4.36 11.80 -5.87
CA GLU A 5 3.80 12.75 -4.91
C GLU A 5 2.28 12.64 -4.80
N GLN A 6 1.69 11.64 -5.45
CA GLN A 6 0.25 11.39 -5.38
C GLN A 6 -0.08 10.32 -4.36
N PHE A 7 -1.22 10.44 -3.70
CA PHE A 7 -1.67 9.45 -2.70
C PHE A 7 -2.07 8.13 -3.34
N LEU A 8 -2.63 8.17 -4.54
CA LEU A 8 -3.03 6.96 -5.25
C LEU A 8 -2.91 7.14 -6.76
N LEU A 9 -2.81 6.03 -7.46
CA LEU A 9 -2.74 5.99 -8.91
C LEU A 9 -3.65 4.87 -9.41
N TRP A 10 -4.39 5.14 -10.49
CA TRP A 10 -5.21 4.13 -11.15
C TRP A 10 -4.33 3.19 -11.98
N PHE A 11 -4.77 1.95 -12.19
CA PHE A 11 -3.97 0.96 -12.91
C PHE A 11 -3.58 1.44 -14.32
N GLU A 12 -4.46 2.15 -15.01
CA GLU A 12 -4.15 2.70 -16.34
C GLU A 12 -3.06 3.77 -16.35
N GLN A 13 -2.72 4.32 -15.19
CA GLN A 13 -1.63 5.29 -15.04
C GLN A 13 -0.28 4.64 -14.75
N LEU A 14 -0.26 3.32 -14.55
CA LEU A 14 0.91 2.60 -14.04
C LEU A 14 1.62 1.82 -15.14
N GLU A 15 2.93 1.71 -14.97
CA GLU A 15 3.80 0.90 -15.81
C GLU A 15 4.67 0.01 -14.91
N ARG A 16 5.33 -0.99 -15.49
CA ARG A 16 6.20 -1.89 -14.73
C ARG A 16 7.31 -1.14 -13.96
N LYS A 17 7.81 -0.05 -14.55
CA LYS A 17 8.85 0.79 -13.90
C LYS A 17 8.38 1.49 -12.63
N ASP A 18 7.08 1.56 -12.39
CA ASP A 18 6.51 2.26 -11.23
C ASP A 18 6.52 1.40 -9.96
N VAL A 19 7.29 0.30 -9.94
CA VAL A 19 7.40 -0.60 -8.78
C VAL A 19 7.82 0.13 -7.50
N ASP A 20 8.67 1.13 -7.59
CA ASP A 20 9.13 1.91 -6.44
C ASP A 20 8.04 2.84 -5.89
N ILE A 21 6.98 3.05 -6.66
CA ILE A 21 5.88 3.96 -6.30
C ILE A 21 4.71 3.18 -5.71
N VAL A 22 4.35 2.04 -6.31
CA VAL A 22 3.13 1.30 -5.95
C VAL A 22 3.37 -0.17 -5.61
N GLY A 23 4.60 -0.66 -5.73
CA GLY A 23 4.93 -2.07 -5.50
C GLY A 23 4.76 -2.95 -6.73
N GLY A 24 5.25 -4.19 -6.63
CA GLY A 24 5.32 -5.12 -7.75
C GLY A 24 3.96 -5.57 -8.27
N LYS A 25 3.03 -5.92 -7.39
CA LYS A 25 1.69 -6.38 -7.81
C LYS A 25 0.95 -5.30 -8.59
N SER A 26 0.96 -4.07 -8.08
CA SER A 26 0.23 -2.96 -8.69
C SER A 26 0.85 -2.52 -10.00
N SER A 27 2.19 -2.45 -10.07
CA SER A 27 2.87 -2.08 -11.32
C SER A 27 2.66 -3.12 -12.41
N SER A 28 2.64 -4.41 -12.06
CA SER A 28 2.35 -5.49 -13.00
C SER A 28 0.92 -5.43 -13.53
N LEU A 29 -0.07 -5.14 -12.67
CA LEU A 29 -1.45 -4.95 -13.10
C LEU A 29 -1.59 -3.76 -14.05
N GLY A 30 -0.88 -2.67 -13.77
CA GLY A 30 -0.85 -1.50 -14.63
C GLY A 30 -0.27 -1.80 -16.01
N GLU A 31 0.84 -2.52 -16.04
CA GLU A 31 1.47 -2.95 -17.29
C GLU A 31 0.55 -3.82 -18.13
N MET A 32 -0.14 -4.78 -17.51
CA MET A 32 -1.12 -5.62 -18.18
C MET A 32 -2.28 -4.80 -18.76
N THR A 33 -2.77 -3.81 -18.01
CA THR A 33 -3.84 -2.93 -18.46
C THR A 33 -3.44 -2.13 -19.70
N ALA A 34 -2.21 -1.61 -19.72
CA ALA A 34 -1.75 -0.70 -20.76
C ALA A 34 -1.27 -1.41 -22.03
N LYS A 35 -0.66 -2.58 -21.91
CA LYS A 35 0.11 -3.20 -22.98
C LYS A 35 -0.38 -4.56 -23.45
N THR A 36 -1.43 -5.08 -22.86
CA THR A 36 -2.00 -6.38 -23.25
C THR A 36 -3.51 -6.28 -23.41
N ASP A 37 -4.09 -7.27 -24.08
CA ASP A 37 -5.54 -7.41 -24.22
C ASP A 37 -6.16 -8.21 -23.05
N VAL A 38 -5.35 -8.57 -22.07
CA VAL A 38 -5.84 -9.29 -20.88
C VAL A 38 -6.76 -8.36 -20.10
N PRO A 39 -8.02 -8.78 -19.83
CA PRO A 39 -8.94 -7.94 -19.08
C PRO A 39 -8.50 -7.84 -17.62
N VAL A 40 -8.19 -6.62 -17.19
CA VAL A 40 -7.86 -6.29 -15.80
C VAL A 40 -9.02 -5.45 -15.26
N PRO A 41 -9.63 -5.83 -14.14
CA PRO A 41 -10.68 -5.01 -13.53
C PRO A 41 -10.17 -3.61 -13.20
N TYR A 42 -11.07 -2.63 -13.19
CA TYR A 42 -10.73 -1.29 -12.73
C TYR A 42 -10.20 -1.36 -11.29
N GLY A 43 -9.21 -0.55 -11.01
CA GLY A 43 -8.63 -0.50 -9.68
C GLY A 43 -7.60 0.61 -9.55
N PHE A 44 -7.23 0.86 -8.31
CA PHE A 44 -6.19 1.84 -8.00
C PHE A 44 -5.29 1.29 -6.89
N ALA A 45 -4.12 1.89 -6.78
CA ALA A 45 -3.16 1.55 -5.75
C ALA A 45 -2.79 2.80 -4.95
N THR A 46 -2.71 2.67 -3.63
CA THR A 46 -2.09 3.70 -2.80
C THR A 46 -0.58 3.63 -3.00
N THR A 47 0.07 4.78 -2.90
CA THR A 47 1.49 4.89 -3.21
C THR A 47 2.36 4.77 -1.97
N ALA A 48 3.66 4.55 -2.17
CA ALA A 48 4.63 4.64 -1.10
C ALA A 48 4.65 6.04 -0.47
N TYR A 49 4.36 7.07 -1.25
CA TYR A 49 4.20 8.43 -0.74
C TYR A 49 3.05 8.51 0.29
N ALA A 50 1.90 7.91 -0.01
CA ALA A 50 0.76 7.87 0.91
C ALA A 50 1.13 7.18 2.23
N TYR A 51 1.88 6.09 2.16
CA TYR A 51 2.36 5.39 3.36
C TYR A 51 3.29 6.28 4.19
N ARG A 52 4.29 6.88 3.56
CA ARG A 52 5.22 7.79 4.25
C ARG A 52 4.50 8.99 4.85
N TYR A 53 3.54 9.54 4.13
CA TYR A 53 2.70 10.64 4.61
C TYR A 53 1.94 10.23 5.86
N PHE A 54 1.32 9.07 5.85
CA PHE A 54 0.56 8.54 7.00
C PHE A 54 1.45 8.40 8.24
N ILE A 55 2.58 7.72 8.13
CA ILE A 55 3.44 7.47 9.30
C ILE A 55 4.09 8.74 9.83
N LYS A 56 4.33 9.71 8.97
CA LYS A 56 4.93 10.99 9.36
C LYS A 56 3.91 11.91 10.04
N GLU A 57 2.75 12.11 9.43
CA GLU A 57 1.72 13.01 9.96
C GLU A 57 1.11 12.51 11.26
N SER A 58 1.03 11.21 11.45
CA SER A 58 0.51 10.60 12.68
C SER A 58 1.53 10.54 13.83
N GLY A 59 2.81 10.82 13.55
CA GLY A 59 3.88 10.61 14.53
C GLY A 59 4.22 9.14 14.73
N LEU A 60 3.70 8.27 13.89
CA LEU A 60 3.86 6.82 14.02
C LEU A 60 5.28 6.36 13.72
N GLU A 61 6.04 7.12 12.92
CA GLU A 61 7.40 6.74 12.52
C GLU A 61 8.32 6.53 13.73
N GLU A 62 8.33 7.48 14.67
CA GLU A 62 9.15 7.37 15.88
C GLU A 62 8.71 6.20 16.77
N LYS A 63 7.40 6.02 16.90
CA LYS A 63 6.83 4.92 17.66
C LYS A 63 7.22 3.56 17.08
N MET A 64 7.16 3.43 15.76
CA MET A 64 7.58 2.22 15.06
C MET A 64 9.08 1.96 15.25
N ARG A 65 9.92 2.99 15.14
CA ARG A 65 11.38 2.87 15.36
C ARG A 65 11.68 2.41 16.78
N SER A 66 10.98 2.97 17.76
CA SER A 66 11.13 2.58 19.17
C SER A 66 10.77 1.11 19.38
N ILE A 67 9.66 0.66 18.83
CA ILE A 67 9.24 -0.75 18.93
C ILE A 67 10.25 -1.66 18.23
N LEU A 68 10.67 -1.30 17.02
CA LEU A 68 11.65 -2.08 16.25
C LEU A 68 12.99 -2.18 16.95
N SER A 69 13.40 -1.17 17.71
CA SER A 69 14.67 -1.18 18.44
C SER A 69 14.76 -2.28 19.50
N GLU A 70 13.62 -2.82 19.93
CA GLU A 70 13.54 -3.92 20.87
C GLU A 70 13.79 -5.28 20.22
N LEU A 71 13.76 -5.35 18.88
CA LEU A 71 14.05 -6.58 18.14
C LEU A 71 15.56 -6.73 17.99
N THR A 72 16.21 -7.20 19.05
CA THR A 72 17.66 -7.39 19.12
C THR A 72 18.14 -8.74 18.58
N ASP A 73 17.23 -9.70 18.41
CA ASP A 73 17.52 -11.05 17.93
C ASP A 73 16.34 -11.53 17.07
N VAL A 74 16.51 -11.52 15.75
CA VAL A 74 15.48 -11.94 14.79
C VAL A 74 15.22 -13.45 14.82
N GLU A 75 16.14 -14.22 15.39
CA GLU A 75 15.97 -15.67 15.56
C GLU A 75 15.09 -16.02 16.77
N ASN A 76 14.86 -15.08 17.67
CA ASN A 76 13.97 -15.25 18.81
C ASN A 76 12.51 -15.10 18.36
N SER A 77 11.84 -16.22 18.13
CA SER A 77 10.47 -16.25 17.61
C SER A 77 9.45 -15.54 18.52
N ALA A 78 9.61 -15.67 19.83
CA ALA A 78 8.71 -15.03 20.79
C ALA A 78 8.85 -13.52 20.75
N LEU A 79 10.07 -13.01 20.71
CA LEU A 79 10.35 -11.57 20.59
C LEU A 79 9.86 -11.03 19.25
N LEU A 80 10.09 -11.75 18.16
CA LEU A 80 9.62 -11.36 16.83
C LEU A 80 8.10 -11.25 16.79
N ARG A 81 7.38 -12.20 17.36
CA ARG A 81 5.92 -12.16 17.43
C ARG A 81 5.42 -10.99 18.26
N ASP A 82 6.05 -10.72 19.40
CA ASP A 82 5.67 -9.60 20.27
C ASP A 82 5.87 -8.26 19.57
N VAL A 83 7.04 -8.04 18.99
CA VAL A 83 7.37 -6.80 18.27
C VAL A 83 6.41 -6.61 17.07
N SER A 84 6.18 -7.68 16.29
CA SER A 84 5.28 -7.61 15.14
C SER A 84 3.85 -7.27 15.54
N ALA A 85 3.35 -7.88 16.63
CA ALA A 85 2.01 -7.60 17.13
C ALA A 85 1.87 -6.15 17.57
N ARG A 86 2.86 -5.63 18.32
CA ARG A 86 2.85 -4.24 18.78
C ARG A 86 2.95 -3.24 17.62
N LEU A 87 3.71 -3.56 16.58
CA LEU A 87 3.76 -2.72 15.37
C LEU A 87 2.39 -2.65 14.69
N ARG A 88 1.75 -3.80 14.49
CA ARG A 88 0.41 -3.85 13.89
C ARG A 88 -0.60 -3.08 14.73
N ASP A 89 -0.59 -3.27 16.05
CA ASP A 89 -1.50 -2.57 16.96
C ASP A 89 -1.28 -1.06 16.92
N ALA A 90 -0.02 -0.62 16.86
CA ALA A 90 0.33 0.80 16.77
C ALA A 90 -0.21 1.42 15.47
N ILE A 91 -0.07 0.72 14.35
CA ILE A 91 -0.58 1.17 13.05
C ILE A 91 -2.11 1.24 13.07
N MET A 92 -2.75 0.20 13.57
CA MET A 92 -4.22 0.11 13.61
C MET A 92 -4.86 1.12 14.56
N ALA A 93 -4.14 1.53 15.60
CA ALA A 93 -4.63 2.50 16.57
C ALA A 93 -4.57 3.95 16.05
N GLU A 94 -3.76 4.21 15.02
CA GLU A 94 -3.63 5.55 14.47
C GLU A 94 -4.75 5.88 13.49
N LYS A 95 -5.22 7.11 13.56
CA LYS A 95 -6.18 7.62 12.60
C LYS A 95 -5.46 8.07 11.33
N MET A 96 -5.95 7.59 10.20
CA MET A 96 -5.45 8.04 8.90
C MET A 96 -5.73 9.54 8.73
N PRO A 97 -4.78 10.36 8.22
CA PRO A 97 -5.03 11.77 7.94
C PRO A 97 -6.27 11.98 7.07
N GLN A 98 -7.04 13.01 7.37
CA GLN A 98 -8.34 13.23 6.73
C GLN A 98 -8.24 13.40 5.21
N ASP A 99 -7.23 14.11 4.73
CA ASP A 99 -7.02 14.29 3.29
C ASP A 99 -6.73 12.98 2.56
N LEU A 100 -5.98 12.08 3.21
CA LEU A 100 -5.72 10.75 2.67
C LEU A 100 -7.00 9.90 2.67
N GLN A 101 -7.78 9.96 3.75
CA GLN A 101 -9.09 9.30 3.81
C GLN A 101 -10.00 9.78 2.68
N ASP A 102 -10.06 11.10 2.48
CA ASP A 102 -10.90 11.71 1.46
C ASP A 102 -10.48 11.27 0.05
N ALA A 103 -9.18 11.21 -0.21
CA ALA A 103 -8.66 10.77 -1.50
C ALA A 103 -9.03 9.32 -1.81
N ILE A 104 -8.86 8.43 -0.84
CA ILE A 104 -9.20 7.00 -1.00
C ILE A 104 -10.72 6.84 -1.15
N GLY A 105 -11.49 7.53 -0.33
CA GLY A 105 -12.96 7.50 -0.40
C GLY A 105 -13.49 7.98 -1.74
N ALA A 106 -12.95 9.07 -2.27
CA ALA A 106 -13.31 9.59 -3.58
C ALA A 106 -12.97 8.60 -4.71
N ALA A 107 -11.81 7.96 -4.61
CA ALA A 107 -11.41 6.94 -5.58
C ALA A 107 -12.34 5.71 -5.53
N TYR A 108 -12.78 5.30 -4.34
CA TYR A 108 -13.73 4.21 -4.22
C TYR A 108 -15.09 4.56 -4.85
N VAL A 109 -15.58 5.76 -4.64
CA VAL A 109 -16.82 6.24 -5.28
C VAL A 109 -16.66 6.24 -6.80
N GLU A 110 -15.53 6.73 -7.32
CA GLU A 110 -15.23 6.72 -8.75
C GLU A 110 -15.16 5.29 -9.30
N LEU A 111 -14.58 4.36 -8.53
CA LEU A 111 -14.53 2.96 -8.91
C LEU A 111 -15.95 2.40 -9.09
N GLY A 112 -16.86 2.72 -8.18
CA GLY A 112 -18.26 2.33 -8.28
C GLY A 112 -18.91 2.84 -9.56
N LYS A 113 -18.65 4.09 -9.92
CA LYS A 113 -19.16 4.68 -11.17
C LYS A 113 -18.61 3.95 -12.39
N ARG A 114 -17.32 3.60 -12.39
CA ARG A 114 -16.68 2.90 -13.51
C ARG A 114 -17.24 1.49 -13.72
N VAL A 115 -17.59 0.79 -12.65
CA VAL A 115 -18.15 -0.57 -12.75
C VAL A 115 -19.68 -0.60 -12.77
N GLY A 116 -20.33 0.56 -12.60
CA GLY A 116 -21.79 0.67 -12.64
C GLY A 116 -22.48 0.14 -11.39
N GLU A 117 -21.81 0.15 -10.25
CA GLU A 117 -22.36 -0.34 -8.99
C GLU A 117 -22.12 0.66 -7.86
N GLU A 118 -23.12 0.84 -7.01
CA GLU A 118 -22.96 1.57 -5.76
C GLU A 118 -22.33 0.62 -4.72
N ASN A 119 -21.27 1.06 -4.03
CA ASN A 119 -20.54 0.24 -3.04
C ASN A 119 -20.09 -1.12 -3.59
N PRO A 120 -19.28 -1.14 -4.67
CA PRO A 120 -18.86 -2.41 -5.27
C PRO A 120 -17.98 -3.23 -4.33
N TYR A 121 -18.08 -4.54 -4.43
CA TYR A 121 -17.13 -5.43 -3.77
C TYR A 121 -15.77 -5.31 -4.43
N VAL A 122 -14.72 -5.26 -3.60
CA VAL A 122 -13.34 -5.13 -4.09
C VAL A 122 -12.43 -6.12 -3.38
N ALA A 123 -11.36 -6.52 -4.06
CA ALA A 123 -10.25 -7.23 -3.43
C ALA A 123 -9.22 -6.20 -2.98
N VAL A 124 -8.93 -6.18 -1.69
CA VAL A 124 -7.87 -5.33 -1.14
C VAL A 124 -6.62 -6.19 -0.96
N ARG A 125 -5.54 -5.80 -1.62
CA ARG A 125 -4.30 -6.57 -1.63
C ARG A 125 -3.13 -5.72 -1.15
N SER A 126 -2.23 -6.33 -0.41
CA SER A 126 -0.96 -5.68 -0.10
C SER A 126 -0.06 -5.63 -1.35
N SER A 127 0.76 -4.59 -1.45
CA SER A 127 1.75 -4.45 -2.50
C SER A 127 3.00 -3.85 -1.86
N ALA A 128 4.15 -4.43 -2.12
CA ALA A 128 5.40 -4.00 -1.52
C ALA A 128 6.42 -3.62 -2.59
N THR A 129 7.16 -2.55 -2.35
CA THR A 129 8.17 -2.07 -3.28
C THR A 129 9.37 -3.02 -3.40
N ALA A 130 9.58 -3.87 -2.39
CA ALA A 130 10.67 -4.85 -2.35
C ALA A 130 10.20 -6.28 -2.64
N GLU A 131 8.94 -6.48 -3.06
CA GLU A 131 8.33 -7.80 -3.19
C GLU A 131 9.04 -8.72 -4.18
N ASP A 132 9.52 -8.17 -5.29
CA ASP A 132 10.17 -8.91 -6.38
C ASP A 132 11.69 -9.00 -6.25
N LEU A 133 12.26 -8.55 -5.13
CA LEU A 133 13.70 -8.65 -4.91
C LEU A 133 14.09 -10.09 -4.54
N PRO A 134 15.26 -10.57 -5.03
CA PRO A 134 15.69 -11.95 -4.73
C PRO A 134 15.82 -12.27 -3.25
N ASP A 135 16.14 -11.27 -2.43
CA ASP A 135 16.36 -11.43 -0.99
C ASP A 135 15.10 -11.25 -0.15
N ALA A 136 13.96 -10.97 -0.80
CA ALA A 136 12.71 -10.68 -0.11
C ALA A 136 11.65 -11.72 -0.42
N SER A 137 10.95 -12.18 0.62
CA SER A 137 9.83 -13.09 0.49
C SER A 137 8.68 -12.55 1.33
N PHE A 138 7.55 -12.26 0.68
CA PHE A 138 6.36 -11.75 1.32
C PHE A 138 5.21 -12.73 1.08
N ALA A 139 5.05 -13.66 2.00
CA ALA A 139 4.00 -14.66 1.93
C ALA A 139 2.71 -14.14 2.56
N GLY A 140 1.68 -14.06 1.79
CA GLY A 140 0.38 -13.66 2.24
C GLY A 140 0.15 -12.19 2.39
#